data_bef8ed43d99fb221449978b6b9cf7a7f
#
_entry.id   bef8ed43d99fb221449978b6b9cf7a7f
#
_cell.length_a   1.000
_cell.length_b   1.000
_cell.length_c   1.000
_cell.angle_alpha   90.00
_cell.angle_beta   90.00
_cell.angle_gamma   90.00
#
_symmetry.space_group_name_H-M   'P 1'
#
loop_
_entity.id
_entity.type
_entity.pdbx_description
1 polymer ?
#
loop_
_entity_poly.entity_id
_entity_poly.type
_entity_poly.pdbx_seq_one_letter_code
_entity_poly.pdbx_strand_id
1 'polypeptide(L)'
;MRKVEKFISKISEDLKIKPRKIVGDASFRSFYRFNKKGKKFILIFCTKNKKSNLYNYIKINKILIKSGFAAPKLIDEKIKKNYVIVEDLGLKSFKTLLSGKKKLKNYKKIIDLLIKIQNKNMLKKAQIPSYSKNFLNNETKIFFDWFLPMNYSNKKAKLIKNKINKEINKLYSKLELRDSVFVHRDFHAENLLISKNKIGIIDSQDAVKGHKSYDLTSLIDDVRIKSSESLRLNLLNFYIKKNISKKEI
;
A
#
# COMPACT_ATOMS: atom_id res chain seq x y z
N MET A 1 5.21 -16.97 17.97
CA MET A 1 3.91 -17.53 17.55
C MET A 1 2.97 -17.76 18.74
N ARG A 2 3.29 -18.57 19.73
CA ARG A 2 2.40 -18.88 20.90
C ARG A 2 1.80 -17.68 21.65
N LYS A 3 2.53 -16.52 21.79
CA LYS A 3 2.01 -15.32 22.49
C LYS A 3 0.87 -14.63 21.75
N VAL A 4 0.96 -14.53 20.41
CA VAL A 4 -0.10 -13.90 19.59
C VAL A 4 -1.36 -14.77 19.59
N GLU A 5 -1.20 -16.08 19.49
CA GLU A 5 -2.31 -17.04 19.50
C GLU A 5 -3.10 -16.99 20.80
N LYS A 6 -2.42 -16.99 21.96
CA LYS A 6 -3.07 -16.82 23.27
C LYS A 6 -3.85 -15.50 23.36
N PHE A 7 -3.31 -14.42 22.79
CA PHE A 7 -3.96 -13.13 22.80
C PHE A 7 -5.22 -13.12 21.92
N ILE A 8 -5.14 -13.73 20.73
CA ILE A 8 -6.28 -13.86 19.81
C ILE A 8 -7.37 -14.76 20.42
N SER A 9 -7.01 -15.86 21.10
CA SER A 9 -7.97 -16.71 21.82
C SER A 9 -8.77 -15.89 22.83
N LYS A 10 -8.10 -15.11 23.69
CA LYS A 10 -8.76 -14.24 24.66
C LYS A 10 -9.71 -13.22 24.02
N ILE A 11 -9.26 -12.55 22.92
CA ILE A 11 -10.13 -11.62 22.18
C ILE A 11 -11.34 -12.37 21.60
N SER A 12 -11.13 -13.58 21.10
CA SER A 12 -12.19 -14.41 20.51
C SER A 12 -13.26 -14.76 21.53
N GLU A 13 -12.87 -15.10 22.75
CA GLU A 13 -13.76 -15.36 23.87
C GLU A 13 -14.52 -14.08 24.31
N ASP A 14 -13.78 -12.97 24.54
CA ASP A 14 -14.35 -11.67 24.92
C ASP A 14 -15.42 -11.18 23.92
N LEU A 15 -15.16 -11.37 22.63
CA LEU A 15 -16.02 -10.90 21.54
C LEU A 15 -17.06 -11.94 21.07
N LYS A 16 -16.97 -13.18 21.55
CA LYS A 16 -17.76 -14.33 21.11
C LYS A 16 -17.69 -14.52 19.59
N ILE A 17 -16.47 -14.61 19.05
CA ILE A 17 -16.19 -14.76 17.61
C ILE A 17 -15.28 -15.95 17.35
N LYS A 18 -15.33 -16.48 16.11
CA LYS A 18 -14.43 -17.52 15.62
C LYS A 18 -13.57 -16.94 14.47
N PRO A 19 -12.44 -16.28 14.77
CA PRO A 19 -11.62 -15.65 13.75
C PRO A 19 -10.76 -16.68 13.01
N ARG A 20 -10.67 -16.53 11.67
CA ARG A 20 -9.77 -17.30 10.83
C ARG A 20 -8.60 -16.41 10.41
N LYS A 21 -7.38 -16.88 10.63
CA LYS A 21 -6.17 -16.15 10.22
C LYS A 21 -6.14 -16.00 8.70
N ILE A 22 -5.88 -14.79 8.23
CA ILE A 22 -5.58 -14.52 6.83
C ILE A 22 -4.07 -14.68 6.67
N VAL A 23 -3.65 -15.55 5.76
CA VAL A 23 -2.24 -15.67 5.40
C VAL A 23 -1.92 -14.44 4.56
N GLY A 24 -0.94 -13.65 4.98
CA GLY A 24 -0.46 -12.45 4.30
C GLY A 24 1.06 -12.43 4.33
N ASP A 25 1.64 -11.53 3.54
CA ASP A 25 3.08 -11.31 3.48
C ASP A 25 3.65 -10.85 4.83
N ALA A 26 4.98 -10.88 4.96
CA ALA A 26 5.72 -10.53 6.16
C ALA A 26 5.35 -9.12 6.67
N SER A 27 4.41 -9.07 7.59
CA SER A 27 3.92 -7.83 8.22
C SER A 27 4.02 -7.94 9.74
N PHE A 28 4.23 -6.81 10.40
CA PHE A 28 4.13 -6.73 11.87
C PHE A 28 2.69 -6.92 12.37
N ARG A 29 1.74 -6.98 11.46
CA ARG A 29 0.32 -7.15 11.72
C ARG A 29 -0.09 -8.58 11.43
N SER A 30 -1.08 -9.04 12.19
CA SER A 30 -1.77 -10.29 11.91
C SER A 30 -3.24 -9.99 11.64
N PHE A 31 -3.76 -10.56 10.58
CA PHE A 31 -5.11 -10.31 10.10
C PHE A 31 -5.98 -11.54 10.35
N TYR A 32 -7.17 -11.33 10.88
CA TYR A 32 -8.12 -12.40 11.15
C TYR A 32 -9.51 -12.00 10.66
N ARG A 33 -10.09 -12.83 9.82
CA ARG A 33 -11.46 -12.66 9.34
C ARG A 33 -12.43 -13.39 10.23
N PHE A 34 -13.56 -12.75 10.53
CA PHE A 34 -14.65 -13.36 11.27
C PHE A 34 -16.02 -12.86 10.78
N ASN A 35 -17.07 -13.62 11.15
CA ASN A 35 -18.46 -13.24 10.93
C ASN A 35 -19.11 -12.95 12.29
N LYS A 36 -19.88 -11.88 12.35
CA LYS A 36 -20.72 -11.55 13.51
C LYS A 36 -22.05 -10.97 13.03
N LYS A 37 -23.17 -11.60 13.42
CA LYS A 37 -24.52 -11.19 13.00
C LYS A 37 -24.65 -11.04 11.47
N GLY A 38 -24.17 -12.03 10.70
CA GLY A 38 -24.25 -12.03 9.24
C GLY A 38 -23.29 -11.09 8.49
N LYS A 39 -22.54 -10.24 9.19
CA LYS A 39 -21.57 -9.30 8.62
C LYS A 39 -20.13 -9.81 8.78
N LYS A 40 -19.29 -9.56 7.78
CA LYS A 40 -17.87 -9.95 7.79
C LYS A 40 -17.00 -8.80 8.21
N PHE A 41 -16.00 -9.10 9.03
CA PHE A 41 -15.07 -8.15 9.62
C PHE A 41 -13.64 -8.68 9.57
N ILE A 42 -12.69 -7.76 9.65
CA ILE A 42 -11.27 -8.05 9.81
C ILE A 42 -10.81 -7.50 11.15
N LEU A 43 -10.28 -8.39 12.00
CA LEU A 43 -9.52 -8.02 13.18
C LEU A 43 -8.05 -7.88 12.76
N ILE A 44 -7.47 -6.73 13.03
CA ILE A 44 -6.07 -6.41 12.76
C ILE A 44 -5.37 -6.31 14.11
N PHE A 45 -4.48 -7.24 14.39
CA PHE A 45 -3.64 -7.26 15.58
C PHE A 45 -2.23 -6.77 15.22
N CYS A 46 -1.64 -5.98 16.11
CA CYS A 46 -0.26 -5.51 15.99
C CYS A 46 0.50 -5.69 17.29
N THR A 47 1.79 -6.03 17.24
CA THR A 47 2.60 -6.14 18.45
C THR A 47 2.72 -4.80 19.19
N LYS A 48 2.94 -4.84 20.51
CA LYS A 48 2.98 -3.65 21.38
C LYS A 48 3.92 -2.55 20.86
N ASN A 49 5.07 -2.94 20.33
CA ASN A 49 6.11 -2.01 19.83
C ASN A 49 5.76 -1.33 18.49
N LYS A 50 4.67 -1.73 17.83
CA LYS A 50 4.26 -1.23 16.51
C LYS A 50 2.84 -0.64 16.49
N LYS A 51 2.32 -0.23 17.65
CA LYS A 51 0.97 0.37 17.79
C LYS A 51 0.75 1.61 16.91
N SER A 52 1.79 2.39 16.66
CA SER A 52 1.73 3.55 15.76
C SER A 52 1.21 3.18 14.37
N ASN A 53 1.48 1.96 13.92
CA ASN A 53 1.00 1.45 12.63
C ASN A 53 -0.55 1.31 12.61
N LEU A 54 -1.19 0.91 13.73
CA LEU A 54 -2.65 0.87 13.83
C LEU A 54 -3.26 2.28 13.79
N TYR A 55 -2.65 3.26 14.46
CA TYR A 55 -3.09 4.66 14.40
C TYR A 55 -3.02 5.21 12.98
N ASN A 56 -1.90 4.98 12.29
CA ASN A 56 -1.74 5.40 10.90
C ASN A 56 -2.78 4.72 10.00
N TYR A 57 -3.00 3.41 10.16
CA TYR A 57 -4.00 2.66 9.39
C TYR A 57 -5.39 3.30 9.52
N ILE A 58 -5.85 3.56 10.75
CA ILE A 58 -7.14 4.21 11.00
C ILE A 58 -7.18 5.60 10.38
N LYS A 59 -6.13 6.39 10.61
CA LYS A 59 -6.02 7.78 10.14
C LYS A 59 -6.14 7.85 8.62
N ILE A 60 -5.35 7.06 7.90
CA ILE A 60 -5.34 7.07 6.44
C ILE A 60 -6.66 6.55 5.86
N ASN A 61 -7.22 5.48 6.41
CA ASN A 61 -8.52 4.99 5.96
C ASN A 61 -9.63 6.04 6.17
N LYS A 62 -9.65 6.75 7.29
CA LYS A 62 -10.60 7.84 7.52
C LYS A 62 -10.45 8.95 6.48
N ILE A 63 -9.23 9.30 6.07
CA ILE A 63 -8.96 10.30 5.04
C ILE A 63 -9.48 9.84 3.68
N LEU A 64 -9.16 8.60 3.28
CA LEU A 64 -9.65 8.02 2.02
C LEU A 64 -11.17 8.01 1.96
N ILE A 65 -11.84 7.55 3.02
CA ILE A 65 -13.31 7.48 3.09
C ILE A 65 -13.92 8.87 3.02
N LYS A 66 -13.42 9.85 3.78
CA LYS A 66 -13.89 11.25 3.74
C LYS A 66 -13.70 11.90 2.36
N SER A 67 -12.72 11.42 1.61
CA SER A 67 -12.44 11.89 0.24
C SER A 67 -13.27 11.16 -0.83
N GLY A 68 -14.17 10.23 -0.43
CA GLY A 68 -15.08 9.51 -1.32
C GLY A 68 -14.54 8.19 -1.86
N PHE A 69 -13.36 7.73 -1.38
CA PHE A 69 -12.77 6.46 -1.79
C PHE A 69 -13.25 5.31 -0.89
N ALA A 70 -13.27 4.09 -1.45
CA ALA A 70 -13.60 2.90 -0.69
C ALA A 70 -12.35 2.40 0.04
N ALA A 71 -12.36 2.46 1.36
CA ALA A 71 -11.35 1.90 2.25
C ALA A 71 -12.06 1.24 3.45
N PRO A 72 -11.42 0.31 4.19
CA PRO A 72 -12.04 -0.36 5.33
C PRO A 72 -12.50 0.63 6.39
N LYS A 73 -13.80 0.64 6.71
CA LYS A 73 -14.34 1.46 7.80
C LYS A 73 -13.92 0.88 9.15
N LEU A 74 -13.53 1.75 10.06
CA LEU A 74 -13.31 1.38 11.44
C LEU A 74 -14.65 1.00 12.09
N ILE A 75 -14.70 -0.16 12.74
CA ILE A 75 -15.86 -0.69 13.45
C ILE A 75 -15.62 -0.59 14.95
N ASP A 76 -14.43 -1.01 15.44
CA ASP A 76 -14.05 -0.92 16.85
C ASP A 76 -12.56 -0.61 16.98
N GLU A 77 -12.24 0.29 17.92
CA GLU A 77 -10.89 0.73 18.20
C GLU A 77 -10.45 0.28 19.60
N LYS A 78 -9.56 -0.70 19.64
CA LYS A 78 -8.98 -1.24 20.89
C LYS A 78 -7.45 -1.18 20.85
N ILE A 79 -6.89 -0.04 20.47
CA ILE A 79 -5.43 0.11 20.32
C ILE A 79 -4.69 -0.10 21.64
N LYS A 80 -5.30 0.26 22.80
CA LYS A 80 -4.75 -0.09 24.12
C LYS A 80 -4.56 -1.61 24.28
N LYS A 81 -5.45 -2.41 23.66
CA LYS A 81 -5.40 -3.88 23.59
C LYS A 81 -4.69 -4.40 22.32
N ASN A 82 -3.95 -3.57 21.58
CA ASN A 82 -3.17 -3.92 20.39
C ASN A 82 -3.96 -4.41 19.18
N TYR A 83 -5.24 -4.08 19.04
CA TYR A 83 -6.02 -4.45 17.85
C TYR A 83 -7.06 -3.40 17.47
N VAL A 84 -7.53 -3.52 16.23
CA VAL A 84 -8.69 -2.82 15.70
C VAL A 84 -9.56 -3.79 14.92
N ILE A 85 -10.85 -3.47 14.78
CA ILE A 85 -11.79 -4.19 13.93
C ILE A 85 -12.24 -3.25 12.82
N VAL A 86 -12.18 -3.74 11.58
CA VAL A 86 -12.58 -2.98 10.40
C VAL A 86 -13.54 -3.77 9.52
N GLU A 87 -14.21 -3.08 8.61
CA GLU A 87 -15.04 -3.67 7.57
C GLU A 87 -14.20 -4.61 6.68
N ASP A 88 -14.75 -5.77 6.33
CA ASP A 88 -14.19 -6.66 5.32
C ASP A 88 -14.68 -6.25 3.93
N LEU A 89 -13.78 -5.75 3.10
CA LEU A 89 -14.07 -5.37 1.72
C LEU A 89 -14.13 -6.55 0.74
N GLY A 90 -13.90 -7.78 1.22
CA GLY A 90 -13.95 -9.01 0.44
C GLY A 90 -12.59 -9.66 0.19
N LEU A 91 -12.57 -10.67 -0.70
CA LEU A 91 -11.40 -11.52 -0.97
C LEU A 91 -10.81 -11.29 -2.36
N LYS A 92 -11.59 -10.74 -3.28
CA LYS A 92 -11.18 -10.67 -4.69
C LYS A 92 -10.34 -9.42 -4.91
N SER A 93 -9.05 -9.60 -5.14
CA SER A 93 -8.16 -8.51 -5.57
C SER A 93 -8.18 -8.34 -7.10
N PHE A 94 -7.68 -7.22 -7.56
CA PHE A 94 -7.51 -6.96 -9.00
C PHE A 94 -6.42 -7.83 -9.64
N LYS A 95 -5.57 -8.52 -8.88
CA LYS A 95 -4.52 -9.40 -9.41
C LYS A 95 -5.07 -10.39 -10.44
N THR A 96 -6.16 -11.07 -10.14
CA THR A 96 -6.79 -12.02 -11.08
C THR A 96 -7.34 -11.35 -12.34
N LEU A 97 -7.88 -10.13 -12.22
CA LEU A 97 -8.40 -9.37 -13.35
C LEU A 97 -7.30 -8.81 -14.26
N LEU A 98 -6.13 -8.54 -13.70
CA LEU A 98 -4.99 -8.00 -14.45
C LEU A 98 -4.18 -9.11 -15.16
N SER A 99 -4.44 -10.37 -14.85
CA SER A 99 -3.88 -11.53 -15.57
C SER A 99 -4.78 -12.04 -16.70
N GLY A 100 -6.02 -11.53 -16.82
CA GLY A 100 -7.02 -12.01 -17.78
C GLY A 100 -7.09 -11.22 -19.09
N LYS A 101 -7.96 -11.69 -20.02
CA LYS A 101 -8.16 -11.09 -21.35
C LYS A 101 -8.51 -9.58 -21.33
N LYS A 102 -9.17 -9.09 -20.28
CA LYS A 102 -9.57 -7.68 -20.11
C LYS A 102 -8.56 -6.84 -19.31
N LYS A 103 -7.30 -7.30 -19.18
CA LYS A 103 -6.30 -6.65 -18.32
C LYS A 103 -6.11 -5.16 -18.63
N LEU A 104 -5.99 -4.77 -19.89
CA LEU A 104 -5.81 -3.36 -20.28
C LEU A 104 -6.97 -2.47 -19.78
N LYS A 105 -8.22 -2.92 -19.96
CA LYS A 105 -9.41 -2.21 -19.46
C LYS A 105 -9.40 -2.07 -17.94
N ASN A 106 -8.96 -3.10 -17.23
CA ASN A 106 -8.89 -3.09 -15.78
C ASN A 106 -7.76 -2.21 -15.26
N TYR A 107 -6.58 -2.23 -15.90
CA TYR A 107 -5.49 -1.28 -15.59
C TYR A 107 -5.95 0.16 -15.75
N LYS A 108 -6.61 0.50 -16.87
CA LYS A 108 -7.13 1.85 -17.10
C LYS A 108 -8.10 2.29 -16.00
N LYS A 109 -8.98 1.41 -15.51
CA LYS A 109 -9.88 1.70 -14.36
C LYS A 109 -9.10 2.02 -13.08
N ILE A 110 -8.01 1.29 -12.82
CA ILE A 110 -7.18 1.53 -11.63
C ILE A 110 -6.41 2.84 -11.80
N ILE A 111 -5.89 3.12 -12.99
CA ILE A 111 -5.22 4.40 -13.28
C ILE A 111 -6.20 5.57 -13.13
N ASP A 112 -7.43 5.46 -13.59
CA ASP A 112 -8.46 6.49 -13.37
C ASP A 112 -8.73 6.71 -11.87
N LEU A 113 -8.73 5.64 -11.05
CA LEU A 113 -8.80 5.76 -9.60
C LEU A 113 -7.56 6.48 -9.03
N LEU A 114 -6.36 6.11 -9.46
CA LEU A 114 -5.11 6.72 -9.01
C LEU A 114 -5.10 8.23 -9.31
N ILE A 115 -5.47 8.62 -10.52
CA ILE A 115 -5.59 10.03 -10.91
C ILE A 115 -6.59 10.78 -10.02
N LYS A 116 -7.74 10.17 -9.70
CA LYS A 116 -8.73 10.76 -8.78
C LYS A 116 -8.13 10.95 -7.37
N ILE A 117 -7.37 9.99 -6.86
CA ILE A 117 -6.69 10.06 -5.56
C ILE A 117 -5.68 11.21 -5.56
N GLN A 118 -4.83 11.29 -6.58
CA GLN A 118 -3.78 12.29 -6.70
C GLN A 118 -4.31 13.72 -6.85
N ASN A 119 -5.45 13.88 -7.54
CA ASN A 119 -6.10 15.18 -7.76
C ASN A 119 -6.96 15.63 -6.57
N LYS A 120 -7.22 14.76 -5.58
CA LYS A 120 -7.95 15.16 -4.38
C LYS A 120 -7.05 15.92 -3.42
N ASN A 121 -7.56 17.02 -2.91
CA ASN A 121 -6.83 17.82 -1.92
C ASN A 121 -6.83 17.17 -0.52
N MET A 122 -6.36 15.91 -0.47
CA MET A 122 -6.30 15.13 0.77
C MET A 122 -5.14 15.59 1.68
N LEU A 123 -4.10 16.16 1.07
CA LEU A 123 -2.85 16.48 1.77
C LEU A 123 -2.98 17.68 2.70
N LYS A 124 -3.86 18.64 2.41
CA LYS A 124 -4.04 19.84 3.25
C LYS A 124 -4.56 19.53 4.65
N LYS A 125 -5.36 18.45 4.78
CA LYS A 125 -5.99 18.03 6.06
C LYS A 125 -5.28 16.89 6.75
N ALA A 126 -4.31 16.27 6.10
CA ALA A 126 -3.64 15.08 6.60
C ALA A 126 -2.20 15.40 6.98
N GLN A 127 -1.87 15.28 8.26
CA GLN A 127 -0.48 15.23 8.70
C GLN A 127 0.13 13.89 8.25
N ILE A 128 0.43 13.75 6.95
CA ILE A 128 1.09 12.60 6.34
C ILE A 128 2.56 12.98 6.16
N PRO A 129 3.51 12.10 6.50
CA PRO A 129 4.94 12.37 6.32
C PRO A 129 5.25 12.63 4.85
N SER A 130 6.25 13.46 4.58
CA SER A 130 6.73 13.72 3.23
C SER A 130 7.81 12.73 2.84
N TYR A 131 7.79 12.31 1.60
CA TYR A 131 8.86 11.52 0.99
C TYR A 131 10.07 12.43 0.81
N SER A 132 11.10 12.20 1.57
CA SER A 132 12.33 12.99 1.56
C SER A 132 13.49 12.18 0.96
N LYS A 133 14.59 12.86 0.59
CA LYS A 133 15.82 12.17 0.19
C LYS A 133 16.32 11.18 1.24
N ASN A 134 16.20 11.53 2.53
CA ASN A 134 16.56 10.62 3.62
C ASN A 134 15.67 9.37 3.64
N PHE A 135 14.38 9.53 3.33
CA PHE A 135 13.45 8.42 3.24
C PHE A 135 13.85 7.47 2.08
N LEU A 136 14.13 8.02 0.90
CA LEU A 136 14.62 7.28 -0.27
C LEU A 136 15.92 6.52 0.04
N ASN A 137 16.86 7.20 0.69
CA ASN A 137 18.12 6.58 1.10
C ASN A 137 17.92 5.41 2.07
N ASN A 138 16.97 5.52 3.01
CA ASN A 138 16.66 4.44 3.94
C ASN A 138 16.03 3.22 3.22
N GLU A 139 15.21 3.42 2.20
CA GLU A 139 14.68 2.33 1.38
C GLU A 139 15.79 1.66 0.56
N THR A 140 16.66 2.44 -0.07
CA THR A 140 17.80 1.91 -0.82
C THR A 140 18.79 1.16 0.07
N LYS A 141 18.92 1.60 1.33
CA LYS A 141 19.79 0.94 2.32
C LYS A 141 19.39 -0.51 2.55
N ILE A 142 18.10 -0.85 2.47
CA ILE A 142 17.63 -2.25 2.61
C ILE A 142 18.27 -3.14 1.54
N PHE A 143 18.36 -2.68 0.28
CA PHE A 143 19.04 -3.40 -0.79
C PHE A 143 20.52 -3.61 -0.46
N PHE A 144 21.20 -2.59 0.03
CA PHE A 144 22.64 -2.66 0.35
C PHE A 144 22.94 -3.54 1.57
N ASP A 145 22.09 -3.51 2.58
CA ASP A 145 22.35 -4.18 3.86
C ASP A 145 21.87 -5.64 3.84
N TRP A 146 20.92 -5.99 2.97
CA TRP A 146 20.35 -7.35 2.91
C TRP A 146 20.67 -8.06 1.61
N PHE A 147 20.34 -7.50 0.46
CA PHE A 147 20.50 -8.20 -0.82
C PHE A 147 21.96 -8.40 -1.20
N LEU A 148 22.80 -7.38 -1.08
CA LEU A 148 24.18 -7.48 -1.50
C LEU A 148 24.98 -8.51 -0.69
N PRO A 149 24.93 -8.52 0.67
CA PRO A 149 25.66 -9.52 1.47
C PRO A 149 25.18 -10.96 1.24
N MET A 150 23.91 -11.15 0.88
CA MET A 150 23.39 -12.50 0.58
C MET A 150 23.89 -13.05 -0.75
N ASN A 151 24.28 -12.20 -1.70
CA ASN A 151 24.59 -12.60 -3.08
C ASN A 151 26.05 -12.38 -3.47
N TYR A 152 26.84 -11.64 -2.69
CA TYR A 152 28.21 -11.28 -3.02
C TYR A 152 29.13 -11.33 -1.79
N SER A 153 30.43 -11.59 -2.01
CA SER A 153 31.43 -11.44 -0.96
C SER A 153 31.50 -10.00 -0.44
N ASN A 154 31.91 -9.81 0.82
CA ASN A 154 31.98 -8.49 1.46
C ASN A 154 32.75 -7.45 0.64
N LYS A 155 33.88 -7.85 0.03
CA LYS A 155 34.69 -6.97 -0.84
C LYS A 155 33.90 -6.54 -2.08
N LYS A 156 33.24 -7.48 -2.77
CA LYS A 156 32.42 -7.23 -3.96
C LYS A 156 31.16 -6.43 -3.64
N ALA A 157 30.49 -6.76 -2.53
CA ALA A 157 29.31 -6.03 -2.05
C ALA A 157 29.64 -4.55 -1.78
N LYS A 158 30.78 -4.24 -1.15
CA LYS A 158 31.24 -2.87 -0.90
C LYS A 158 31.50 -2.09 -2.19
N LEU A 159 32.14 -2.72 -3.17
CA LEU A 159 32.39 -2.09 -4.48
C LEU A 159 31.07 -1.78 -5.22
N ILE A 160 30.16 -2.74 -5.26
CA ILE A 160 28.83 -2.57 -5.89
C ILE A 160 28.05 -1.47 -5.17
N LYS A 161 28.02 -1.47 -3.84
CA LYS A 161 27.35 -0.45 -3.02
C LYS A 161 27.85 0.95 -3.38
N ASN A 162 29.17 1.16 -3.45
CA ASN A 162 29.73 2.47 -3.76
C ASN A 162 29.35 2.96 -5.18
N LYS A 163 29.41 2.07 -6.17
CA LYS A 163 29.00 2.37 -7.55
C LYS A 163 27.51 2.76 -7.63
N ILE A 164 26.64 1.88 -7.13
CA ILE A 164 25.20 2.06 -7.20
C ILE A 164 24.76 3.29 -6.39
N ASN A 165 25.30 3.49 -5.21
CA ASN A 165 24.96 4.62 -4.37
C ASN A 165 25.28 5.97 -5.03
N LYS A 166 26.39 6.07 -5.79
CA LYS A 166 26.74 7.25 -6.56
C LYS A 166 25.69 7.56 -7.64
N GLU A 167 25.25 6.54 -8.39
CA GLU A 167 24.23 6.72 -9.43
C GLU A 167 22.84 7.02 -8.86
N ILE A 168 22.46 6.34 -7.78
CA ILE A 168 21.20 6.62 -7.07
C ILE A 168 21.16 8.06 -6.55
N ASN A 169 22.26 8.54 -5.94
CA ASN A 169 22.31 9.94 -5.48
C ASN A 169 22.18 10.96 -6.61
N LYS A 170 22.74 10.68 -7.80
CA LYS A 170 22.51 11.51 -9.00
C LYS A 170 21.04 11.51 -9.43
N LEU A 171 20.37 10.34 -9.40
CA LEU A 171 18.95 10.26 -9.69
C LEU A 171 18.12 11.03 -8.66
N TYR A 172 18.40 10.87 -7.36
CA TYR A 172 17.70 11.59 -6.30
C TYR A 172 17.89 13.10 -6.34
N SER A 173 19.04 13.59 -6.84
CA SER A 173 19.25 15.03 -7.03
C SER A 173 18.36 15.64 -8.11
N LYS A 174 17.93 14.82 -9.09
CA LYS A 174 17.05 15.23 -10.19
C LYS A 174 15.56 15.10 -9.86
N LEU A 175 15.19 14.45 -8.74
CA LEU A 175 13.79 14.30 -8.35
C LEU A 175 13.23 15.60 -7.84
N GLU A 176 12.23 16.12 -8.52
CA GLU A 176 11.42 17.23 -8.06
C GLU A 176 10.29 16.73 -7.17
N LEU A 177 10.39 17.02 -5.85
CA LEU A 177 9.39 16.62 -4.87
C LEU A 177 8.40 17.76 -4.56
N ARG A 178 8.40 18.85 -5.35
CA ARG A 178 7.59 20.04 -5.10
C ARG A 178 6.08 19.78 -5.23
N ASP A 179 5.66 19.11 -6.28
CA ASP A 179 4.26 18.77 -6.56
C ASP A 179 3.87 17.43 -5.91
N SER A 180 3.95 17.40 -4.59
CA SER A 180 3.63 16.18 -3.84
C SER A 180 2.14 15.89 -3.86
N VAL A 181 1.80 14.64 -4.20
CA VAL A 181 0.45 14.07 -4.12
C VAL A 181 0.37 13.05 -3.00
N PHE A 182 -0.83 12.55 -2.71
CA PHE A 182 -0.99 11.37 -1.89
C PHE A 182 -0.39 10.16 -2.60
N VAL A 183 0.53 9.48 -1.95
CA VAL A 183 1.19 8.26 -2.40
C VAL A 183 0.88 7.15 -1.41
N HIS A 184 0.30 6.06 -1.89
CA HIS A 184 -0.06 4.89 -1.10
C HIS A 184 1.17 4.07 -0.69
N ARG A 185 2.20 4.03 -1.54
CA ARG A 185 3.45 3.26 -1.53
C ARG A 185 3.30 1.80 -1.95
N ASP A 186 2.22 1.15 -1.57
CA ASP A 186 1.92 -0.23 -1.94
C ASP A 186 0.69 -0.31 -2.87
N PHE A 187 0.65 0.59 -3.89
CA PHE A 187 -0.47 0.68 -4.84
C PHE A 187 -0.34 -0.37 -5.94
N HIS A 188 -0.46 -1.62 -5.58
CA HIS A 188 -0.39 -2.77 -6.48
C HIS A 188 -1.69 -3.59 -6.45
N ALA A 189 -1.81 -4.50 -7.40
CA ALA A 189 -3.07 -5.21 -7.67
C ALA A 189 -3.63 -6.01 -6.48
N GLU A 190 -2.81 -6.51 -5.57
CA GLU A 190 -3.26 -7.27 -4.40
C GLU A 190 -3.92 -6.39 -3.34
N ASN A 191 -3.50 -5.13 -3.24
CA ASN A 191 -4.05 -4.15 -2.30
C ASN A 191 -5.27 -3.38 -2.84
N LEU A 192 -5.72 -3.75 -4.05
CA LEU A 192 -6.91 -3.19 -4.70
C LEU A 192 -7.98 -4.27 -4.78
N LEU A 193 -9.04 -4.13 -3.99
CA LEU A 193 -10.10 -5.13 -3.89
C LEU A 193 -11.32 -4.78 -4.73
N ILE A 194 -11.98 -5.81 -5.24
CA ILE A 194 -13.28 -5.66 -5.91
C ILE A 194 -14.35 -5.62 -4.83
N SER A 195 -14.81 -4.43 -4.49
CA SER A 195 -15.82 -4.20 -3.44
C SER A 195 -17.09 -3.59 -4.04
N LYS A 196 -18.12 -4.41 -4.20
CA LYS A 196 -19.39 -3.99 -4.83
C LYS A 196 -19.10 -3.35 -6.20
N ASN A 197 -19.45 -2.10 -6.39
CA ASN A 197 -19.21 -1.35 -7.65
C ASN A 197 -17.99 -0.41 -7.55
N LYS A 198 -17.14 -0.55 -6.53
CA LYS A 198 -15.97 0.32 -6.28
C LYS A 198 -14.70 -0.50 -6.16
N ILE A 199 -13.58 0.16 -6.36
CA ILE A 199 -12.26 -0.40 -6.04
C ILE A 199 -11.95 -0.07 -4.58
N GLY A 200 -11.88 -1.09 -3.73
CA GLY A 200 -11.50 -0.95 -2.33
C GLY A 200 -9.98 -0.89 -2.19
N ILE A 201 -9.50 0.07 -1.42
CA ILE A 201 -8.07 0.32 -1.18
C ILE A 201 -7.75 -0.17 0.22
N ILE A 202 -6.79 -1.08 0.34
CA ILE A 202 -6.32 -1.61 1.64
C ILE A 202 -4.83 -1.38 1.80
N ASP A 203 -4.32 -1.58 3.00
CA ASP A 203 -2.88 -1.51 3.33
C ASP A 203 -2.26 -0.11 3.18
N SER A 204 -3.01 0.93 3.51
CA SER A 204 -2.68 2.34 3.25
C SER A 204 -1.90 3.05 4.37
N GLN A 205 -1.53 2.37 5.48
CA GLN A 205 -0.96 3.01 6.67
C GLN A 205 0.41 3.66 6.47
N ASP A 206 1.13 3.26 5.43
CA ASP A 206 2.46 3.76 5.10
C ASP A 206 2.43 4.89 4.05
N ALA A 207 1.23 5.43 3.79
CA ALA A 207 1.05 6.51 2.83
C ALA A 207 1.86 7.76 3.20
N VAL A 208 2.35 8.44 2.17
CA VAL A 208 3.19 9.65 2.28
C VAL A 208 2.75 10.73 1.27
N LYS A 209 3.29 11.94 1.44
CA LYS A 209 3.32 12.96 0.37
C LYS A 209 4.53 12.67 -0.51
N GLY A 210 4.33 12.45 -1.80
CA GLY A 210 5.43 12.08 -2.68
C GLY A 210 5.14 12.36 -4.14
N HIS A 211 6.06 11.94 -5.01
CA HIS A 211 5.95 12.16 -6.44
C HIS A 211 4.84 11.30 -7.07
N LYS A 212 4.08 11.89 -7.98
CA LYS A 212 2.92 11.27 -8.64
C LYS A 212 3.22 9.98 -9.42
N SER A 213 4.46 9.76 -9.86
CA SER A 213 4.85 8.55 -10.60
C SER A 213 4.99 7.31 -9.71
N TYR A 214 5.15 7.46 -8.39
CA TYR A 214 5.48 6.35 -7.49
C TYR A 214 4.45 5.22 -7.56
N ASP A 215 3.19 5.54 -7.27
CA ASP A 215 2.11 4.55 -7.27
C ASP A 215 1.77 4.05 -8.67
N LEU A 216 1.97 4.89 -9.70
CA LEU A 216 1.83 4.45 -11.09
C LEU A 216 2.86 3.37 -11.43
N THR A 217 4.13 3.59 -11.09
CA THR A 217 5.19 2.60 -11.31
C THR A 217 4.93 1.32 -10.53
N SER A 218 4.54 1.42 -9.26
CA SER A 218 4.17 0.26 -8.44
C SER A 218 3.05 -0.58 -9.06
N LEU A 219 2.12 0.05 -9.80
CA LEU A 219 1.02 -0.63 -10.46
C LEU A 219 1.44 -1.27 -11.80
N ILE A 220 2.17 -0.53 -12.65
CA ILE A 220 2.46 -0.99 -14.02
C ILE A 220 3.66 -1.93 -14.11
N ASP A 221 4.57 -1.84 -13.13
CA ASP A 221 5.76 -2.69 -12.96
C ASP A 221 5.64 -3.67 -11.79
N ASP A 222 4.40 -4.01 -11.39
CA ASP A 222 4.16 -4.98 -10.33
C ASP A 222 4.82 -6.33 -10.66
N VAL A 223 5.86 -6.69 -9.89
CA VAL A 223 6.64 -7.93 -10.07
C VAL A 223 5.80 -9.20 -9.97
N ARG A 224 4.58 -9.11 -9.41
CA ARG A 224 3.64 -10.22 -9.26
C ARG A 224 2.85 -10.50 -10.54
N ILE A 225 2.90 -9.58 -11.52
CA ILE A 225 2.10 -9.65 -12.76
C ILE A 225 3.00 -9.39 -13.97
N LYS A 226 3.19 -10.40 -14.80
CA LYS A 226 3.96 -10.22 -16.05
C LYS A 226 3.29 -9.16 -16.94
N SER A 227 4.02 -8.10 -17.24
CA SER A 227 3.63 -7.03 -18.16
C SER A 227 4.65 -6.88 -19.27
N SER A 228 4.19 -6.77 -20.53
CA SER A 228 5.07 -6.46 -21.65
C SER A 228 5.45 -4.97 -21.62
N GLU A 229 6.57 -4.63 -22.23
CA GLU A 229 6.99 -3.24 -22.40
C GLU A 229 5.93 -2.41 -23.12
N SER A 230 5.36 -2.94 -24.19
CA SER A 230 4.26 -2.32 -24.94
C SER A 230 3.05 -2.00 -24.04
N LEU A 231 2.68 -2.92 -23.13
CA LEU A 231 1.60 -2.65 -22.17
C LEU A 231 1.98 -1.52 -21.23
N ARG A 232 3.19 -1.52 -20.66
CA ARG A 232 3.67 -0.48 -19.74
C ARG A 232 3.66 0.90 -20.41
N LEU A 233 4.18 1.01 -21.62
CA LEU A 233 4.17 2.24 -22.40
C LEU A 233 2.74 2.72 -22.71
N ASN A 234 1.84 1.82 -23.08
CA ASN A 234 0.43 2.16 -23.31
C ASN A 234 -0.24 2.74 -22.07
N LEU A 235 0.00 2.13 -20.90
CA LEU A 235 -0.55 2.58 -19.63
C LEU A 235 0.04 3.91 -19.16
N LEU A 236 1.35 4.11 -19.37
CA LEU A 236 2.03 5.37 -19.08
C LEU A 236 1.45 6.49 -19.97
N ASN A 237 1.32 6.26 -21.27
CA ASN A 237 0.72 7.21 -22.19
C ASN A 237 -0.74 7.53 -21.84
N PHE A 238 -1.52 6.53 -21.43
CA PHE A 238 -2.88 6.75 -20.94
C PHE A 238 -2.92 7.66 -19.71
N TYR A 239 -2.02 7.42 -18.74
CA TYR A 239 -1.91 8.25 -17.54
C TYR A 239 -1.52 9.70 -17.89
N ILE A 240 -0.50 9.88 -18.76
CA ILE A 240 -0.03 11.21 -19.18
C ILE A 240 -1.16 12.00 -19.86
N LYS A 241 -1.81 11.42 -20.87
CA LYS A 241 -2.93 12.06 -21.58
C LYS A 241 -4.03 12.53 -20.64
N LYS A 242 -4.41 11.69 -19.66
CA LYS A 242 -5.45 12.01 -18.65
C LYS A 242 -5.05 13.12 -17.68
N ASN A 243 -3.76 13.33 -17.43
CA ASN A 243 -3.27 14.39 -16.55
C ASN A 243 -3.08 15.73 -17.27
N ILE A 244 -2.68 15.72 -18.56
CA ILE A 244 -2.52 16.93 -19.38
C ILE A 244 -3.89 17.54 -19.63
N SER A 245 -4.86 16.76 -20.12
CA SER A 245 -6.22 17.23 -20.40
C SER A 245 -6.98 17.84 -19.21
N LYS A 246 -6.44 17.73 -17.99
CA LYS A 246 -7.03 18.36 -16.80
C LYS A 246 -6.32 19.64 -16.35
N LYS A 247 -5.17 20.00 -16.95
CA LYS A 247 -4.51 21.28 -16.69
C LYS A 247 -4.93 22.37 -17.66
N GLU A 248 -5.59 21.99 -18.76
CA GLU A 248 -6.03 22.89 -19.84
C GLU A 248 -7.54 23.29 -19.73
N ILE A 249 -8.24 22.85 -18.67
CA ILE A 249 -9.60 23.26 -18.28
C ILE A 249 -9.55 24.00 -16.94
#